data_e575c40fd158332c25e060c8b25bc82f
#
_entry.id   e575c40fd158332c25e060c8b25bc82f
#
_cell.length_a   1.000
_cell.length_b   1.000
_cell.length_c   1.000
_cell.angle_alpha   90.00
_cell.angle_beta   90.00
_cell.angle_gamma   90.00
#
_symmetry.space_group_name_H-M   'P 1'
#
loop_
_entity.id
_entity.type
_entity.pdbx_description
1 polymer ?
#
loop_
_entity_poly.entity_id
_entity_poly.type
_entity_poly.pdbx_seq_one_letter_code
_entity_poly.pdbx_strand_id
1 'polypeptide(L)'
;DVDVFAHDLGFIAIIEDGKLAGFNVSVGGGMGASHGDASTYPLLGHLIGFVTPQQLFVVAEAVLTAQRDRGNRAARKHARLKYTIEKLGLDAFRSEVETRAGFTLGDLRDFRLEHNGDRFGWREGHDGRWHLTLRIEAGRIADRPGAAHLTGLREIAIVHHGEFRLTPNQNLVIANVEAGAREEIDALVQSHG
;
A
#
# COMPACT_ATOMS: atom_id res chain seq x y z
N ASP A 1 1.68 4.02 4.90
CA ASP A 1 3.05 3.60 4.58
C ASP A 1 3.35 3.51 3.09
N VAL A 2 2.34 3.39 2.23
CA VAL A 2 2.56 3.50 0.79
C VAL A 2 2.34 4.95 0.37
N ASP A 3 3.13 5.43 -0.59
CA ASP A 3 2.95 6.76 -1.19
C ASP A 3 1.78 6.71 -2.16
N VAL A 4 0.57 6.58 -1.63
CA VAL A 4 -0.66 6.27 -2.36
C VAL A 4 -0.89 7.19 -3.56
N PHE A 5 -0.53 8.45 -3.45
CA PHE A 5 -0.65 9.42 -4.54
C PHE A 5 0.45 9.30 -5.62
N ALA A 6 1.50 8.51 -5.39
CA ALA A 6 2.54 8.25 -6.38
C ALA A 6 2.26 7.02 -7.28
N HIS A 7 1.12 6.34 -7.06
CA HIS A 7 0.72 5.15 -7.78
C HIS A 7 -0.33 5.43 -8.87
N ASP A 8 -0.35 4.61 -9.92
CA ASP A 8 -1.36 4.71 -10.99
C ASP A 8 -2.77 4.50 -10.45
N LEU A 9 -2.93 3.59 -9.49
CA LEU A 9 -4.16 3.32 -8.75
C LEU A 9 -3.83 3.18 -7.28
N GLY A 10 -4.53 3.87 -6.42
CA GLY A 10 -4.40 3.82 -4.97
C GLY A 10 -5.75 3.77 -4.27
N PHE A 11 -5.78 3.11 -3.10
CA PHE A 11 -6.94 3.03 -2.24
C PHE A 11 -6.59 3.55 -0.85
N ILE A 12 -7.30 4.56 -0.38
CA ILE A 12 -7.12 5.16 0.94
C ILE A 12 -8.23 4.63 1.84
N ALA A 13 -7.87 3.76 2.79
CA ALA A 13 -8.82 3.17 3.72
C ALA A 13 -9.47 4.26 4.60
N ILE A 14 -10.79 4.22 4.66
CA ILE A 14 -11.60 5.10 5.52
C ILE A 14 -12.10 4.27 6.69
N ILE A 15 -11.74 4.69 7.89
CA ILE A 15 -12.12 4.03 9.13
C ILE A 15 -13.13 4.93 9.86
N GLU A 16 -14.32 4.43 10.09
CA GLU A 16 -15.39 5.10 10.83
C GLU A 16 -15.73 4.21 12.04
N ASP A 17 -15.76 4.79 13.24
CA ASP A 17 -16.05 4.07 14.49
C ASP A 17 -15.22 2.78 14.71
N GLY A 18 -13.92 2.84 14.33
CA GLY A 18 -13.00 1.70 14.43
C GLY A 18 -13.22 0.58 13.41
N LYS A 19 -14.09 0.78 12.42
CA LYS A 19 -14.39 -0.20 11.37
C LYS A 19 -14.06 0.35 9.99
N LEU A 20 -13.67 -0.56 9.08
CA LEU A 20 -13.44 -0.21 7.70
C LEU A 20 -14.78 0.12 7.02
N ALA A 21 -15.02 1.41 6.71
CA ALA A 21 -16.18 1.87 5.97
C ALA A 21 -16.01 1.65 4.46
N GLY A 22 -14.80 1.83 3.93
CA GLY A 22 -14.48 1.66 2.52
C GLY A 22 -13.20 2.37 2.15
N PHE A 23 -13.11 2.85 0.91
CA PHE A 23 -11.89 3.44 0.37
C PHE A 23 -12.18 4.66 -0.51
N ASN A 24 -11.42 5.74 -0.34
CA ASN A 24 -11.30 6.72 -1.40
C ASN A 24 -10.35 6.17 -2.49
N VAL A 25 -10.70 6.41 -3.74
CA VAL A 25 -9.96 5.92 -4.90
C VAL A 25 -9.12 7.03 -5.49
N SER A 26 -7.81 6.80 -5.60
CA SER A 26 -6.84 7.69 -6.24
C SER A 26 -6.35 7.10 -7.55
N VAL A 27 -6.26 7.90 -8.60
CA VAL A 27 -5.83 7.46 -9.94
C VAL A 27 -4.83 8.42 -10.58
N GLY A 28 -3.95 7.89 -11.40
CA GLY A 28 -3.07 8.67 -12.26
C GLY A 28 -1.84 9.27 -11.59
N GLY A 29 -1.42 8.77 -10.43
CA GLY A 29 -0.15 9.15 -9.83
C GLY A 29 1.05 8.51 -10.52
N GLY A 30 2.22 9.17 -10.40
CA GLY A 30 3.47 8.62 -10.92
C GLY A 30 4.59 9.64 -10.92
N MET A 31 5.66 9.34 -10.15
CA MET A 31 6.80 10.24 -9.98
C MET A 31 7.84 10.17 -11.11
N GLY A 32 7.76 9.14 -12.00
CA GLY A 32 8.73 8.97 -13.07
C GLY A 32 8.69 10.08 -14.12
N ALA A 33 9.88 10.62 -14.45
CA ALA A 33 10.11 11.54 -15.53
C ALA A 33 11.45 11.21 -16.20
N SER A 34 11.59 11.50 -17.50
CA SER A 34 12.85 11.34 -18.23
C SER A 34 13.61 12.66 -18.21
N HIS A 35 14.89 12.63 -17.84
CA HIS A 35 15.72 13.82 -17.82
C HIS A 35 15.76 14.47 -19.21
N GLY A 36 15.55 15.80 -19.26
CA GLY A 36 15.55 16.57 -20.49
C GLY A 36 14.31 16.42 -21.39
N ASP A 37 13.31 15.66 -20.97
CA ASP A 37 12.06 15.46 -21.72
C ASP A 37 10.86 16.04 -20.94
N ALA A 38 10.51 17.29 -21.25
CA ALA A 38 9.42 17.99 -20.58
C ALA A 38 8.02 17.37 -20.83
N SER A 39 7.90 16.46 -21.80
CA SER A 39 6.65 15.71 -22.03
C SER A 39 6.44 14.60 -20.98
N THR A 40 7.44 14.32 -20.16
CA THR A 40 7.35 13.38 -19.03
C THR A 40 7.57 14.15 -17.72
N TYR A 41 6.69 13.96 -16.75
CA TYR A 41 6.69 14.75 -15.51
C TYR A 41 6.14 13.93 -14.33
N PRO A 42 6.55 14.26 -13.09
CA PRO A 42 5.95 13.69 -11.90
C PRO A 42 4.53 14.25 -11.70
N LEU A 43 3.61 13.38 -11.26
CA LEU A 43 2.22 13.76 -10.96
C LEU A 43 1.72 12.99 -9.75
N LEU A 44 1.02 13.69 -8.86
CA LEU A 44 0.25 13.06 -7.79
C LEU A 44 -1.11 12.59 -8.31
N GLY A 45 -1.59 11.47 -7.78
CA GLY A 45 -2.89 10.92 -8.15
C GLY A 45 -4.06 11.84 -7.76
N HIS A 46 -5.13 11.75 -8.53
CA HIS A 46 -6.37 12.46 -8.31
C HIS A 46 -7.40 11.57 -7.64
N LEU A 47 -8.13 12.09 -6.67
CA LEU A 47 -9.24 11.37 -6.05
C LEU A 47 -10.47 11.42 -6.97
N ILE A 48 -11.08 10.25 -7.21
CA ILE A 48 -12.25 10.14 -8.11
C ILE A 48 -13.55 9.74 -7.41
N GLY A 49 -13.51 9.32 -6.15
CA GLY A 49 -14.71 8.98 -5.39
C GLY A 49 -14.43 7.94 -4.31
N PHE A 50 -15.50 7.51 -3.64
CA PHE A 50 -15.49 6.52 -2.57
C PHE A 50 -16.15 5.21 -3.01
N VAL A 51 -15.64 4.08 -2.50
CA VAL A 51 -16.18 2.73 -2.71
C VAL A 51 -16.25 1.95 -1.41
N THR A 52 -17.24 1.07 -1.29
CA THR A 52 -17.33 0.11 -0.19
C THR A 52 -16.28 -1.01 -0.35
N PRO A 53 -16.00 -1.80 0.70
CA PRO A 53 -15.06 -2.92 0.58
C PRO A 53 -15.45 -3.95 -0.50
N GLN A 54 -16.76 -4.17 -0.72
CA GLN A 54 -17.28 -5.09 -1.72
C GLN A 54 -17.07 -4.59 -3.16
N GLN A 55 -17.02 -3.27 -3.35
CA GLN A 55 -16.86 -2.62 -4.66
C GLN A 55 -15.38 -2.47 -5.07
N LEU A 56 -14.43 -2.66 -4.15
CA LEU A 56 -13.01 -2.38 -4.36
C LEU A 56 -12.43 -3.08 -5.60
N PHE A 57 -12.62 -4.39 -5.70
CA PHE A 57 -12.05 -5.16 -6.82
C PHE A 57 -12.72 -4.82 -8.15
N VAL A 58 -14.03 -4.53 -8.15
CA VAL A 58 -14.77 -4.13 -9.35
C VAL A 58 -14.23 -2.80 -9.89
N VAL A 59 -13.99 -1.82 -9.01
CA VAL A 59 -13.41 -0.53 -9.42
C VAL A 59 -11.95 -0.68 -9.84
N ALA A 60 -11.16 -1.50 -9.14
CA ALA A 60 -9.79 -1.79 -9.56
C ALA A 60 -9.75 -2.35 -10.98
N GLU A 61 -10.58 -3.34 -11.30
CA GLU A 61 -10.69 -3.92 -12.64
C GLU A 61 -11.17 -2.88 -13.66
N ALA A 62 -12.14 -2.04 -13.31
CA ALA A 62 -12.64 -0.98 -14.17
C ALA A 62 -11.53 0.02 -14.56
N VAL A 63 -10.71 0.46 -13.60
CA VAL A 63 -9.55 1.34 -13.85
C VAL A 63 -8.51 0.65 -14.73
N LEU A 64 -8.16 -0.61 -14.42
CA LEU A 64 -7.17 -1.38 -15.18
C LEU A 64 -7.63 -1.60 -16.63
N THR A 65 -8.89 -1.96 -16.83
CA THR A 65 -9.45 -2.20 -18.16
C THR A 65 -9.64 -0.89 -18.95
N ALA A 66 -9.97 0.22 -18.29
CA ALA A 66 -9.96 1.54 -18.92
C ALA A 66 -8.56 1.90 -19.42
N GLN A 67 -7.52 1.71 -18.61
CA GLN A 67 -6.13 1.92 -19.02
C GLN A 67 -5.71 0.96 -20.14
N ARG A 68 -6.11 -0.32 -20.07
CA ARG A 68 -5.83 -1.30 -21.12
C ARG A 68 -6.34 -0.83 -22.49
N ASP A 69 -7.56 -0.28 -22.52
CA ASP A 69 -8.25 0.02 -23.77
C ASP A 69 -7.98 1.45 -24.28
N ARG A 70 -7.70 2.40 -23.38
CA ARG A 70 -7.48 3.82 -23.69
C ARG A 70 -6.01 4.24 -23.65
N GLY A 71 -5.14 3.44 -23.01
CA GLY A 71 -3.74 3.76 -22.82
C GLY A 71 -2.94 3.82 -24.12
N ASN A 72 -1.94 4.69 -24.17
CA ASN A 72 -1.06 4.82 -25.32
C ASN A 72 -0.02 3.68 -25.31
N ARG A 73 -0.17 2.73 -26.24
CA ARG A 73 0.77 1.60 -26.38
C ARG A 73 1.83 1.84 -27.44
N ALA A 74 1.66 2.83 -28.31
CA ALA A 74 2.62 3.16 -29.34
C ALA A 74 3.80 4.00 -28.78
N ALA A 75 3.54 4.90 -27.84
CA ALA A 75 4.55 5.72 -27.21
C ALA A 75 4.81 5.25 -25.77
N ARG A 76 5.82 4.38 -25.58
CA ARG A 76 6.14 3.77 -24.26
C ARG A 76 6.34 4.79 -23.14
N LYS A 77 6.92 5.97 -23.44
CA LYS A 77 7.14 7.05 -22.48
C LYS A 77 5.82 7.62 -21.91
N HIS A 78 4.72 7.52 -22.66
CA HIS A 78 3.40 8.01 -22.30
C HIS A 78 2.38 6.88 -22.08
N ALA A 79 2.85 5.69 -21.72
CA ALA A 79 1.98 4.52 -21.53
C ALA A 79 1.32 4.44 -20.16
N ARG A 80 1.74 5.27 -19.18
CA ARG A 80 1.19 5.26 -17.82
C ARG A 80 -0.20 5.92 -17.76
N LEU A 81 -0.97 5.52 -16.75
CA LEU A 81 -2.35 5.99 -16.53
C LEU A 81 -2.48 7.51 -16.46
N LYS A 82 -1.51 8.23 -15.88
CA LYS A 82 -1.53 9.69 -15.79
C LYS A 82 -1.71 10.37 -17.16
N TYR A 83 -1.06 9.86 -18.19
CA TYR A 83 -1.20 10.42 -19.55
C TYR A 83 -2.52 10.08 -20.22
N THR A 84 -3.11 8.93 -19.86
CA THR A 84 -4.45 8.56 -20.30
C THR A 84 -5.51 9.48 -19.71
N ILE A 85 -5.40 9.78 -18.41
CA ILE A 85 -6.29 10.71 -17.70
C ILE A 85 -6.13 12.14 -18.23
N GLU A 86 -4.88 12.59 -18.45
CA GLU A 86 -4.64 13.91 -19.02
C GLU A 86 -5.30 14.07 -20.40
N LYS A 87 -5.18 13.04 -21.24
CA LYS A 87 -5.78 13.06 -22.59
C LYS A 87 -7.33 13.04 -22.57
N LEU A 88 -7.92 12.30 -21.65
CA LEU A 88 -9.38 12.15 -21.56
C LEU A 88 -10.04 13.26 -20.72
N GLY A 89 -9.32 13.80 -19.76
CA GLY A 89 -9.86 14.58 -18.66
C GLY A 89 -10.32 13.70 -17.49
N LEU A 90 -10.19 14.21 -16.27
CA LEU A 90 -10.49 13.46 -15.05
C LEU A 90 -11.94 13.02 -14.96
N ASP A 91 -12.89 13.94 -15.27
CA ASP A 91 -14.32 13.65 -15.20
C ASP A 91 -14.76 12.61 -16.22
N ALA A 92 -14.21 12.67 -17.44
CA ALA A 92 -14.48 11.66 -18.47
C ALA A 92 -13.88 10.29 -18.08
N PHE A 93 -12.70 10.27 -17.47
CA PHE A 93 -12.10 9.04 -16.97
C PHE A 93 -12.92 8.45 -15.83
N ARG A 94 -13.37 9.27 -14.86
CA ARG A 94 -14.27 8.84 -13.79
C ARG A 94 -15.54 8.21 -14.37
N SER A 95 -16.21 8.88 -15.32
CA SER A 95 -17.43 8.37 -15.97
C SER A 95 -17.20 7.03 -16.70
N GLU A 96 -16.04 6.86 -17.35
CA GLU A 96 -15.63 5.60 -17.97
C GLU A 96 -15.48 4.49 -16.92
N VAL A 97 -14.86 4.78 -15.78
CA VAL A 97 -14.70 3.83 -14.66
C VAL A 97 -16.07 3.44 -14.10
N GLU A 98 -16.95 4.40 -13.83
CA GLU A 98 -18.32 4.17 -13.34
C GLU A 98 -19.15 3.31 -14.31
N THR A 99 -19.04 3.59 -15.61
CA THR A 99 -19.72 2.80 -16.67
C THR A 99 -19.23 1.35 -16.65
N ARG A 100 -17.93 1.11 -16.51
CA ARG A 100 -17.36 -0.24 -16.47
C ARG A 100 -17.67 -0.98 -15.17
N ALA A 101 -17.69 -0.25 -14.07
CA ALA A 101 -18.03 -0.79 -12.76
C ALA A 101 -19.52 -1.12 -12.61
N GLY A 102 -20.38 -0.45 -13.40
CA GLY A 102 -21.85 -0.62 -13.35
C GLY A 102 -22.53 0.12 -12.19
N PHE A 103 -21.83 1.06 -11.56
CA PHE A 103 -22.36 1.92 -10.49
C PHE A 103 -21.61 3.25 -10.42
N THR A 104 -22.22 4.25 -9.79
CA THR A 104 -21.62 5.56 -9.54
C THR A 104 -20.77 5.51 -8.27
N LEU A 105 -19.57 6.09 -8.31
CA LEU A 105 -18.71 6.26 -7.13
C LEU A 105 -19.36 7.24 -6.15
N GLY A 106 -19.29 6.91 -4.86
CA GLY A 106 -19.77 7.79 -3.81
C GLY A 106 -18.93 9.06 -3.66
N ASP A 107 -19.44 10.01 -2.88
CA ASP A 107 -18.70 11.22 -2.52
C ASP A 107 -17.47 10.87 -1.70
N LEU A 108 -16.39 11.63 -1.90
CA LEU A 108 -15.17 11.49 -1.15
C LEU A 108 -15.42 11.61 0.36
N ARG A 109 -14.78 10.76 1.13
CA ARG A 109 -14.79 10.82 2.59
C ARG A 109 -13.57 11.57 3.09
N ASP A 110 -13.72 12.29 4.18
CA ASP A 110 -12.61 12.97 4.83
C ASP A 110 -11.59 11.95 5.34
N PHE A 111 -10.32 12.29 5.16
CA PHE A 111 -9.19 11.48 5.67
C PHE A 111 -8.01 12.38 5.99
N ARG A 112 -7.13 11.87 6.82
CA ARG A 112 -5.90 12.56 7.18
C ARG A 112 -4.73 11.56 7.18
N LEU A 113 -3.66 11.92 6.48
CA LEU A 113 -2.39 11.19 6.51
C LEU A 113 -1.47 11.89 7.51
N GLU A 114 -1.30 11.30 8.70
CA GLU A 114 -0.53 11.91 9.80
C GLU A 114 0.92 11.43 9.82
N HIS A 115 1.17 10.23 9.26
CA HIS A 115 2.48 9.59 9.27
C HIS A 115 2.75 8.92 7.93
N ASN A 116 4.02 8.97 7.55
CA ASN A 116 4.54 8.22 6.43
C ASN A 116 5.74 7.40 6.94
N GLY A 117 5.56 6.16 7.26
CA GLY A 117 6.64 5.33 7.77
C GLY A 117 6.15 4.26 8.73
N ASP A 118 7.03 3.33 9.04
CA ASP A 118 6.70 2.21 9.91
C ASP A 118 6.65 2.63 11.38
N ARG A 119 5.74 2.04 12.10
CA ARG A 119 5.62 2.21 13.55
C ARG A 119 6.33 1.05 14.23
N PHE A 120 7.60 1.27 14.61
CA PHE A 120 8.44 0.26 15.24
C PHE A 120 7.96 -0.16 16.63
N GLY A 121 8.36 -1.38 17.02
CA GLY A 121 8.02 -1.98 18.30
C GLY A 121 6.64 -2.66 18.30
N TRP A 122 6.20 -3.02 19.49
CA TRP A 122 4.93 -3.71 19.70
C TRP A 122 3.71 -2.80 19.58
N ARG A 123 2.67 -3.33 18.93
CA ARG A 123 1.35 -2.72 18.87
C ARG A 123 0.27 -3.77 18.99
N GLU A 124 -0.75 -3.45 19.78
CA GLU A 124 -1.93 -4.29 19.91
C GLU A 124 -2.87 -4.05 18.73
N GLY A 125 -3.38 -5.13 18.15
CA GLY A 125 -4.41 -5.12 17.13
C GLY A 125 -5.82 -5.09 17.74
N HIS A 126 -6.83 -4.87 16.92
CA HIS A 126 -8.24 -4.81 17.37
C HIS A 126 -8.79 -6.15 17.88
N ASP A 127 -8.15 -7.25 17.53
CA ASP A 127 -8.51 -8.62 17.92
C ASP A 127 -7.76 -9.13 19.16
N GLY A 128 -7.02 -8.24 19.84
CA GLY A 128 -6.19 -8.57 21.01
C GLY A 128 -4.88 -9.27 20.67
N ARG A 129 -4.58 -9.49 19.38
CA ARG A 129 -3.29 -9.98 18.93
C ARG A 129 -2.31 -8.82 18.81
N TRP A 130 -1.03 -9.16 18.84
CA TRP A 130 0.04 -8.18 18.80
C TRP A 130 0.81 -8.23 17.49
N HIS A 131 1.42 -7.09 17.15
CA HIS A 131 2.26 -6.94 15.97
C HIS A 131 3.58 -6.31 16.40
N LEU A 132 4.69 -6.93 16.06
CA LEU A 132 6.03 -6.39 16.28
C LEU A 132 6.62 -5.91 14.96
N THR A 133 6.87 -4.62 14.84
CA THR A 133 7.59 -4.07 13.69
C THR A 133 9.07 -3.94 14.01
N LEU A 134 9.89 -4.65 13.25
CA LEU A 134 11.34 -4.63 13.35
C LEU A 134 11.94 -3.76 12.24
N ARG A 135 12.93 -2.94 12.63
CA ARG A 135 13.75 -2.23 11.66
C ARG A 135 14.75 -3.19 11.05
N ILE A 136 14.77 -3.27 9.72
CA ILE A 136 15.74 -4.08 8.97
C ILE A 136 16.70 -3.13 8.25
N GLU A 137 17.94 -3.10 8.71
CA GLU A 137 18.96 -2.23 8.15
C GLU A 137 19.19 -2.53 6.67
N ALA A 138 19.03 -1.50 5.83
CA ALA A 138 19.09 -1.59 4.37
C ALA A 138 18.20 -2.69 3.76
N GLY A 139 17.13 -3.10 4.47
CA GLY A 139 16.21 -4.15 4.02
C GLY A 139 16.84 -5.54 3.86
N ARG A 140 18.00 -5.78 4.49
CA ARG A 140 18.76 -7.02 4.31
C ARG A 140 18.85 -7.84 5.58
N ILE A 141 18.18 -8.98 5.58
CA ILE A 141 18.23 -9.97 6.65
C ILE A 141 19.39 -10.94 6.36
N ALA A 142 20.40 -10.92 7.21
CA ALA A 142 21.57 -11.79 7.10
C ALA A 142 22.23 -11.97 8.47
N ASP A 143 22.93 -13.08 8.66
CA ASP A 143 23.80 -13.26 9.82
C ASP A 143 25.14 -12.55 9.59
N ARG A 144 25.56 -11.78 10.59
CA ARG A 144 26.80 -10.99 10.59
C ARG A 144 27.47 -11.12 11.95
N PRO A 145 28.76 -10.82 12.07
CA PRO A 145 29.40 -10.73 13.38
C PRO A 145 28.66 -9.76 14.31
N GLY A 146 28.19 -10.28 15.44
CA GLY A 146 27.43 -9.49 16.43
C GLY A 146 25.94 -9.36 16.20
N ALA A 147 25.38 -9.87 15.07
CA ALA A 147 23.95 -9.82 14.78
C ALA A 147 23.53 -10.98 13.87
N ALA A 148 22.82 -11.96 14.42
CA ALA A 148 22.39 -13.18 13.71
C ALA A 148 20.92 -13.08 13.27
N HIS A 149 20.55 -12.03 12.53
CA HIS A 149 19.16 -11.71 12.22
C HIS A 149 18.43 -12.79 11.41
N LEU A 150 19.12 -13.45 10.45
CA LEU A 150 18.52 -14.53 9.67
C LEU A 150 18.19 -15.74 10.53
N THR A 151 19.14 -16.12 11.39
CA THR A 151 18.97 -17.24 12.35
C THR A 151 17.85 -16.91 13.34
N GLY A 152 17.86 -15.71 13.93
CA GLY A 152 16.83 -15.28 14.88
C GLY A 152 15.41 -15.27 14.26
N LEU A 153 15.25 -14.77 13.04
CA LEU A 153 13.94 -14.82 12.36
C LEU A 153 13.50 -16.24 12.01
N ARG A 154 14.44 -17.16 11.73
CA ARG A 154 14.08 -18.58 11.53
C ARG A 154 13.63 -19.22 12.83
N GLU A 155 14.25 -18.91 13.96
CA GLU A 155 13.82 -19.40 15.27
C GLU A 155 12.45 -18.81 15.64
N ILE A 156 12.22 -17.52 15.41
CA ILE A 156 10.90 -16.91 15.58
C ILE A 156 9.86 -17.60 14.70
N ALA A 157 10.18 -17.93 13.46
CA ALA A 157 9.25 -18.62 12.54
C ALA A 157 8.89 -20.05 12.99
N ILE A 158 9.68 -20.68 13.86
CA ILE A 158 9.37 -22.00 14.44
C ILE A 158 8.30 -21.87 15.55
N VAL A 159 8.38 -20.81 16.36
CA VAL A 159 7.48 -20.61 17.50
C VAL A 159 6.26 -19.75 17.17
N HIS A 160 6.35 -18.94 16.12
CA HIS A 160 5.29 -18.02 15.73
C HIS A 160 4.34 -18.65 14.70
N HIS A 161 3.05 -18.69 15.02
CA HIS A 161 2.00 -19.27 14.18
C HIS A 161 1.16 -18.23 13.42
N GLY A 162 1.60 -16.96 13.38
CA GLY A 162 0.96 -15.86 12.65
C GLY A 162 1.60 -15.60 11.29
N GLU A 163 1.80 -14.34 10.98
CA GLU A 163 2.26 -13.90 9.66
C GLU A 163 3.53 -13.06 9.75
N PHE A 164 4.34 -13.10 8.70
CA PHE A 164 5.40 -12.14 8.44
C PHE A 164 4.95 -11.22 7.30
N ARG A 165 4.99 -9.89 7.53
CA ARG A 165 4.62 -8.88 6.53
C ARG A 165 5.79 -7.97 6.24
N LEU A 166 6.08 -7.75 4.96
CA LEU A 166 7.07 -6.76 4.53
C LEU A 166 6.41 -5.39 4.46
N THR A 167 7.17 -4.36 4.83
CA THR A 167 6.70 -2.98 4.69
C THR A 167 7.26 -2.33 3.42
N PRO A 168 6.62 -1.27 2.89
CA PRO A 168 7.16 -0.49 1.77
C PRO A 168 8.53 0.13 2.07
N ASN A 169 8.86 0.31 3.36
CA ASN A 169 10.13 0.87 3.83
C ASN A 169 11.20 -0.21 4.06
N GLN A 170 11.00 -1.42 3.51
CA GLN A 170 11.92 -2.55 3.60
C GLN A 170 12.14 -3.09 5.02
N ASN A 171 11.16 -2.92 5.89
CA ASN A 171 11.14 -3.46 7.24
C ASN A 171 10.23 -4.68 7.35
N LEU A 172 10.17 -5.30 8.53
CA LEU A 172 9.43 -6.53 8.77
C LEU A 172 8.45 -6.35 9.94
N VAL A 173 7.24 -6.84 9.74
CA VAL A 173 6.23 -6.97 10.80
C VAL A 173 6.02 -8.45 11.09
N ILE A 174 6.24 -8.86 12.36
CA ILE A 174 5.78 -10.13 12.90
C ILE A 174 4.36 -9.89 13.37
N ALA A 175 3.39 -10.38 12.61
CA ALA A 175 1.98 -10.02 12.78
C ALA A 175 1.15 -11.17 13.37
N ASN A 176 0.06 -10.80 14.06
CA ASN A 176 -0.88 -11.74 14.68
C ASN A 176 -0.24 -12.61 15.78
N VAL A 177 0.63 -12.01 16.60
CA VAL A 177 1.28 -12.66 17.73
C VAL A 177 0.30 -12.81 18.88
N GLU A 178 0.15 -14.02 19.42
CA GLU A 178 -0.61 -14.27 20.64
C GLU A 178 0.05 -13.57 21.83
N ALA A 179 -0.73 -13.02 22.77
CA ALA A 179 -0.20 -12.25 23.89
C ALA A 179 0.84 -13.03 24.70
N GLY A 180 0.63 -14.35 24.90
CA GLY A 180 1.56 -15.20 25.64
C GLY A 180 2.87 -15.52 24.93
N ALA A 181 2.97 -15.31 23.61
CA ALA A 181 4.19 -15.56 22.84
C ALA A 181 5.14 -14.34 22.77
N ARG A 182 4.72 -13.18 23.27
CA ARG A 182 5.49 -11.93 23.15
C ARG A 182 6.85 -12.01 23.84
N GLU A 183 6.89 -12.51 25.07
CA GLU A 183 8.13 -12.61 25.85
C GLU A 183 9.17 -13.53 25.18
N GLU A 184 8.72 -14.64 24.60
CA GLU A 184 9.59 -15.57 23.86
C GLU A 184 10.14 -14.90 22.58
N ILE A 185 9.30 -14.19 21.83
CA ILE A 185 9.74 -13.45 20.64
C ILE A 185 10.70 -12.32 21.02
N ASP A 186 10.46 -11.58 22.10
CA ASP A 186 11.37 -10.54 22.60
C ASP A 186 12.72 -11.13 22.99
N ALA A 187 12.74 -12.28 23.67
CA ALA A 187 13.99 -12.97 24.04
C ALA A 187 14.79 -13.38 22.79
N LEU A 188 14.11 -13.89 21.74
CA LEU A 188 14.76 -14.24 20.48
C LEU A 188 15.30 -13.00 19.75
N VAL A 189 14.53 -11.91 19.69
CA VAL A 189 15.02 -10.64 19.11
C VAL A 189 16.24 -10.12 19.83
N GLN A 190 16.24 -10.12 21.18
CA GLN A 190 17.37 -9.64 21.96
C GLN A 190 18.61 -10.53 21.84
N SER A 191 18.43 -11.85 21.73
CA SER A 191 19.57 -12.79 21.63
C SER A 191 20.27 -12.77 20.29
N HIS A 192 19.57 -12.34 19.25
CA HIS A 192 20.11 -12.32 17.88
C HIS A 192 20.44 -10.91 17.34
N GLY A 193 20.21 -9.84 18.12
CA GLY A 193 20.56 -8.45 17.79
C GLY A 193 19.44 -7.72 17.08
#